data_e0c3192f6eeca68b43ed27a20dd7078a
#
_entry.id   e0c3192f6eeca68b43ed27a20dd7078a
#
_cell.length_a   1.000
_cell.length_b   1.000
_cell.length_c   1.000
_cell.angle_alpha   90.00
_cell.angle_beta   90.00
_cell.angle_gamma   90.00
#
_symmetry.space_group_name_H-M   'P 1'
#
loop_
_entity.id
_entity.type
_entity.pdbx_description
1 polymer ?
#
loop_
_entity_poly.entity_id
_entity_poly.type
_entity_poly.pdbx_seq_one_letter_code
_entity_poly.pdbx_strand_id
1 'polypeptide(L)'
;DRILTILTPLGQRSAIARGVRREKSRLAGGIELFAVSDVVLRRGKGSLYTITQARLDRFYRQILQDYDRLQFGYECIKLVERASRDVDIPEWFEVLSETLAGLGDVVSLQLVQVWFYLRYAELTGYELSLVNDVTGQPLDRQKRYMYDSIERGLRLSEQGELTADHIKFLRLAANKSLRLVA
;
A
#
# COMPACT_ATOMS: atom_id res chain seq x y z
N ASP A 1 -22.29 6.61 15.94
CA ASP A 1 -21.56 5.37 15.62
C ASP A 1 -20.95 5.47 14.23
N ARG A 2 -19.83 4.79 14.02
CA ARG A 2 -19.19 4.59 12.70
C ARG A 2 -18.92 3.12 12.50
N ILE A 3 -19.14 2.62 11.28
CA ILE A 3 -18.63 1.32 10.85
C ILE A 3 -17.36 1.59 10.08
N LEU A 4 -16.32 0.85 10.38
CA LEU A 4 -14.97 0.99 9.84
C LEU A 4 -14.51 -0.34 9.27
N THR A 5 -13.82 -0.27 8.16
CA THR A 5 -12.95 -1.35 7.70
C THR A 5 -11.54 -1.07 8.23
N ILE A 6 -10.98 -2.00 8.96
CA ILE A 6 -9.67 -1.88 9.59
C ILE A 6 -8.77 -2.95 8.99
N LEU A 7 -7.60 -2.56 8.51
CA LEU A 7 -6.55 -3.49 8.15
C LEU A 7 -5.67 -3.77 9.37
N THR A 8 -5.46 -5.03 9.66
CA THR A 8 -4.61 -5.49 10.77
C THR A 8 -3.56 -6.48 10.27
N PRO A 9 -2.52 -6.79 11.05
CA PRO A 9 -1.58 -7.86 10.69
C PRO A 9 -2.25 -9.25 10.54
N LEU A 10 -3.48 -9.41 11.03
CA LEU A 10 -4.28 -10.63 10.90
C LEU A 10 -5.33 -10.53 9.79
N GLY A 11 -5.18 -9.57 8.87
CA GLY A 11 -6.11 -9.32 7.78
C GLY A 11 -7.14 -8.23 8.07
N GLN A 12 -8.07 -8.06 7.14
CA GLN A 12 -9.10 -7.03 7.19
C GLN A 12 -10.23 -7.40 8.17
N ARG A 13 -10.69 -6.43 8.95
CA ARG A 13 -11.80 -6.61 9.92
C ARG A 13 -12.80 -5.46 9.80
N SER A 14 -14.08 -5.80 9.81
CA SER A 14 -15.16 -4.81 9.92
C SER A 14 -15.52 -4.59 11.39
N ALA A 15 -15.52 -3.35 11.82
CA ALA A 15 -15.75 -3.00 13.22
C ALA A 15 -16.66 -1.78 13.39
N ILE A 16 -17.45 -1.76 14.45
CA ILE A 16 -18.26 -0.61 14.85
C ILE A 16 -17.58 0.14 16.01
N ALA A 17 -17.41 1.45 15.85
CA ALA A 17 -17.01 2.39 16.88
C ALA A 17 -18.24 3.10 17.43
N ARG A 18 -18.75 2.64 18.57
CA ARG A 18 -19.96 3.19 19.17
C ARG A 18 -19.66 4.52 19.88
N GLY A 19 -20.55 5.49 19.71
CA GLY A 19 -20.47 6.78 20.39
C GLY A 19 -19.27 7.65 19.95
N VAL A 20 -18.57 7.30 18.89
CA VAL A 20 -17.37 7.99 18.41
C VAL A 20 -17.60 9.44 18.02
N ARG A 21 -18.84 9.79 17.64
CA ARG A 21 -19.24 11.18 17.28
C ARG A 21 -19.56 12.06 18.49
N ARG A 22 -19.51 11.51 19.70
CA ARG A 22 -19.74 12.30 20.92
C ARG A 22 -18.51 13.13 21.22
N GLU A 23 -18.67 14.37 21.67
CA GLU A 23 -17.61 15.32 21.96
C GLU A 23 -16.54 14.78 22.93
N LYS A 24 -16.94 13.96 23.90
CA LYS A 24 -16.05 13.31 24.89
C LYS A 24 -15.73 11.85 24.56
N SER A 25 -15.75 11.48 23.28
CA SER A 25 -15.48 10.09 22.89
C SER A 25 -13.99 9.73 23.12
N ARG A 26 -13.75 8.68 23.89
CA ARG A 26 -12.41 8.11 24.08
C ARG A 26 -11.86 7.41 22.83
N LEU A 27 -12.70 7.15 21.83
CA LEU A 27 -12.31 6.45 20.60
C LEU A 27 -11.95 7.45 19.47
N ALA A 28 -12.42 8.69 19.52
CA ALA A 28 -12.32 9.63 18.39
C ALA A 28 -10.87 9.86 17.94
N GLY A 29 -9.95 10.09 18.87
CA GLY A 29 -8.55 10.35 18.52
C GLY A 29 -7.76 9.11 18.07
N GLY A 30 -8.30 7.90 18.22
CA GLY A 30 -7.61 6.66 17.84
C GLY A 30 -8.16 5.99 16.56
N ILE A 31 -9.08 6.64 15.82
CA ILE A 31 -9.67 6.09 14.60
C ILE A 31 -9.68 7.09 13.46
N GLU A 32 -8.53 7.69 13.23
CA GLU A 32 -8.32 8.65 12.14
C GLU A 32 -7.90 7.93 10.86
N LEU A 33 -8.26 8.52 9.71
CA LEU A 33 -7.73 8.07 8.42
C LEU A 33 -6.24 8.44 8.34
N PHE A 34 -5.45 7.65 7.62
CA PHE A 34 -3.99 7.78 7.55
C PHE A 34 -3.29 7.70 8.92
N ALA A 35 -3.85 6.87 9.78
CA ALA A 35 -3.28 6.60 11.11
C ALA A 35 -3.03 5.12 11.33
N VAL A 36 -2.02 4.83 12.14
CA VAL A 36 -1.80 3.52 12.77
C VAL A 36 -2.21 3.64 14.23
N SER A 37 -2.99 2.69 14.72
CA SER A 37 -3.51 2.71 16.08
C SER A 37 -3.56 1.31 16.69
N ASP A 38 -3.27 1.24 17.98
CA ASP A 38 -3.59 0.05 18.78
C ASP A 38 -5.08 0.02 19.05
N VAL A 39 -5.74 -1.05 18.63
CA VAL A 39 -7.18 -1.20 18.82
C VAL A 39 -7.51 -2.49 19.55
N VAL A 40 -8.50 -2.43 20.45
CA VAL A 40 -9.06 -3.61 21.08
C VAL A 40 -10.40 -3.91 20.43
N LEU A 41 -10.44 -5.04 19.74
CA LEU A 41 -11.63 -5.53 19.04
C LEU A 41 -12.33 -6.60 19.87
N ARG A 42 -13.59 -6.38 20.23
CA ARG A 42 -14.46 -7.37 20.86
C ARG A 42 -15.35 -8.00 19.81
N ARG A 43 -15.35 -9.32 19.74
CA ARG A 43 -16.21 -10.07 18.81
C ARG A 43 -17.68 -9.91 19.22
N GLY A 44 -18.53 -9.54 18.24
CA GLY A 44 -19.99 -9.47 18.39
C GLY A 44 -20.67 -10.82 18.09
N LYS A 45 -22.01 -10.82 18.01
CA LYS A 45 -22.79 -12.00 17.62
C LYS A 45 -22.74 -12.33 16.12
N GLY A 46 -22.08 -11.51 15.29
CA GLY A 46 -21.92 -11.67 13.84
C GLY A 46 -20.49 -11.46 13.39
N SER A 47 -20.30 -11.11 12.12
CA SER A 47 -19.00 -10.79 11.54
C SER A 47 -18.45 -9.43 11.95
N LEU A 48 -19.28 -8.55 12.54
CA LEU A 48 -18.90 -7.18 12.92
C LEU A 48 -18.30 -7.17 14.33
N TYR A 49 -17.07 -6.68 14.44
CA TYR A 49 -16.41 -6.44 15.72
C TYR A 49 -16.90 -5.12 16.35
N THR A 50 -16.69 -4.96 17.64
CA THR A 50 -16.87 -3.68 18.35
C THR A 50 -15.52 -3.17 18.80
N ILE A 51 -15.16 -1.94 18.44
CA ILE A 51 -13.97 -1.27 18.98
C ILE A 51 -14.29 -0.83 20.40
N THR A 52 -13.57 -1.37 21.37
CA THR A 52 -13.72 -1.00 22.78
C THR A 52 -12.66 -0.04 23.28
N GLN A 53 -11.48 -0.06 22.66
CA GLN A 53 -10.37 0.87 22.90
C GLN A 53 -9.69 1.17 21.57
N ALA A 54 -9.22 2.41 21.43
CA ALA A 54 -8.39 2.85 20.31
C ALA A 54 -7.38 3.87 20.85
N ARG A 55 -6.11 3.60 20.66
CA ARG A 55 -4.99 4.46 21.01
C ARG A 55 -4.21 4.78 19.76
N LEU A 56 -4.12 6.04 19.42
CA LEU A 56 -3.30 6.51 18.30
C LEU A 56 -1.82 6.20 18.57
N ASP A 57 -1.19 5.46 17.67
CA ASP A 57 0.27 5.25 17.64
C ASP A 57 0.93 6.29 16.74
N ARG A 58 0.47 6.40 15.49
CA ARG A 58 1.04 7.30 14.51
C ARG A 58 -0.04 7.92 13.63
N PHE A 59 0.06 9.22 13.39
CA PHE A 59 -0.81 9.95 12.47
C PHE A 59 0.01 10.69 11.42
N TYR A 60 -0.17 10.34 10.17
CA TYR A 60 0.56 10.90 9.04
C TYR A 60 -0.12 12.19 8.55
N ARG A 61 -0.15 13.21 9.41
CA ARG A 61 -0.81 14.50 9.15
C ARG A 61 -0.29 15.19 7.89
N GLN A 62 0.98 15.02 7.54
CA GLN A 62 1.61 15.61 6.36
C GLN A 62 0.91 15.21 5.07
N ILE A 63 0.32 14.02 5.00
CA ILE A 63 -0.47 13.56 3.85
C ILE A 63 -1.63 14.51 3.56
N LEU A 64 -2.25 15.09 4.59
CA LEU A 64 -3.39 15.99 4.46
C LEU A 64 -3.01 17.39 3.94
N GLN A 65 -1.73 17.72 3.91
CA GLN A 65 -1.21 19.04 3.50
C GLN A 65 -0.78 19.10 2.04
N ASP A 66 -0.69 17.95 1.37
CA ASP A 66 -0.29 17.81 -0.03
C ASP A 66 -1.39 17.06 -0.79
N TYR A 67 -1.96 17.71 -1.81
CA TYR A 67 -3.07 17.17 -2.56
C TYR A 67 -2.73 15.85 -3.27
N ASP A 68 -1.56 15.77 -3.90
CA ASP A 68 -1.16 14.59 -4.68
C ASP A 68 -0.88 13.39 -3.74
N ARG A 69 -0.23 13.63 -2.61
CA ARG A 69 -0.03 12.61 -1.56
C ARG A 69 -1.36 12.14 -0.97
N LEU A 70 -2.29 13.06 -0.73
CA LEU A 70 -3.62 12.75 -0.23
C LEU A 70 -4.39 11.86 -1.21
N GLN A 71 -4.41 12.22 -2.50
CA GLN A 71 -5.08 11.44 -3.55
C GLN A 71 -4.47 10.04 -3.66
N PHE A 72 -3.16 9.95 -3.71
CA PHE A 72 -2.48 8.66 -3.79
C PHE A 72 -2.68 7.81 -2.51
N GLY A 73 -2.68 8.42 -1.33
CA GLY A 73 -3.00 7.74 -0.08
C GLY A 73 -4.41 7.13 -0.08
N TYR A 74 -5.41 7.86 -0.57
CA TYR A 74 -6.76 7.32 -0.76
C TYR A 74 -6.79 6.16 -1.76
N GLU A 75 -6.07 6.27 -2.85
CA GLU A 75 -5.96 5.22 -3.86
C GLU A 75 -5.37 3.94 -3.26
N CYS A 76 -4.25 4.04 -2.55
CA CYS A 76 -3.62 2.90 -1.87
C CYS A 76 -4.58 2.21 -0.89
N ILE A 77 -5.28 2.98 -0.05
CA ILE A 77 -6.26 2.43 0.88
C ILE A 77 -7.36 1.65 0.14
N LYS A 78 -7.93 2.22 -0.94
CA LYS A 78 -8.98 1.56 -1.73
C LYS A 78 -8.48 0.30 -2.43
N LEU A 79 -7.28 0.32 -2.98
CA LEU A 79 -6.68 -0.83 -3.64
C LEU A 79 -6.43 -1.97 -2.65
N VAL A 80 -5.84 -1.65 -1.50
CA VAL A 80 -5.56 -2.63 -0.45
C VAL A 80 -6.86 -3.14 0.18
N GLU A 81 -7.85 -2.28 0.47
CA GLU A 81 -9.16 -2.72 0.96
C GLU A 81 -9.81 -3.74 0.03
N ARG A 82 -9.75 -3.50 -1.27
CA ARG A 82 -10.32 -4.40 -2.27
C ARG A 82 -9.55 -5.71 -2.36
N ALA A 83 -8.21 -5.66 -2.39
CA ALA A 83 -7.35 -6.83 -2.53
C ALA A 83 -7.32 -7.71 -1.28
N SER A 84 -7.48 -7.12 -0.07
CA SER A 84 -7.43 -7.85 1.20
C SER A 84 -8.81 -8.29 1.73
N ARG A 85 -9.89 -8.10 0.96
CA ARG A 85 -11.27 -8.34 1.44
C ARG A 85 -11.53 -9.77 1.85
N ASP A 86 -11.06 -10.72 1.05
CA ASP A 86 -11.36 -12.14 1.20
C ASP A 86 -10.12 -12.99 1.52
N VAL A 87 -9.00 -12.33 1.81
CA VAL A 87 -7.71 -12.99 2.08
C VAL A 87 -7.01 -12.36 3.27
N ASP A 88 -6.59 -13.21 4.21
CA ASP A 88 -5.82 -12.78 5.39
C ASP A 88 -4.31 -12.88 5.08
N ILE A 89 -3.79 -11.95 4.30
CA ILE A 89 -2.35 -11.83 3.95
C ILE A 89 -1.75 -10.71 4.80
N PRO A 90 -0.88 -11.04 5.79
CA PRO A 90 -0.28 -10.05 6.70
C PRO A 90 0.50 -8.94 5.98
N GLU A 91 1.11 -9.26 4.85
CA GLU A 91 1.92 -8.35 4.05
C GLU A 91 1.15 -7.11 3.58
N TRP A 92 -0.18 -7.19 3.43
CA TRP A 92 -0.99 -6.00 3.11
C TRP A 92 -0.90 -4.92 4.17
N PHE A 93 -0.82 -5.32 5.44
CA PHE A 93 -0.65 -4.37 6.54
C PHE A 93 0.72 -3.69 6.46
N GLU A 94 1.77 -4.44 6.17
CA GLU A 94 3.14 -3.92 6.04
C GLU A 94 3.24 -2.96 4.85
N VAL A 95 2.76 -3.37 3.68
CA VAL A 95 2.77 -2.55 2.46
C VAL A 95 2.03 -1.23 2.67
N LEU A 96 0.81 -1.27 3.24
CA LEU A 96 0.06 -0.04 3.49
C LEU A 96 0.75 0.84 4.54
N SER A 97 1.27 0.26 5.62
CA SER A 97 1.97 0.99 6.68
C SER A 97 3.24 1.68 6.17
N GLU A 98 4.06 1.01 5.36
CA GLU A 98 5.25 1.60 4.73
C GLU A 98 4.89 2.69 3.72
N THR A 99 3.84 2.48 2.93
CA THR A 99 3.33 3.49 1.99
C THR A 99 2.92 4.76 2.72
N LEU A 100 2.10 4.64 3.77
CA LEU A 100 1.66 5.79 4.56
C LEU A 100 2.84 6.50 5.25
N ALA A 101 3.82 5.74 5.72
CA ALA A 101 5.05 6.31 6.28
C ALA A 101 5.82 7.12 5.24
N GLY A 102 6.03 6.56 4.03
CA GLY A 102 6.69 7.27 2.93
C GLY A 102 5.94 8.52 2.47
N LEU A 103 4.59 8.46 2.43
CA LEU A 103 3.75 9.62 2.12
C LEU A 103 3.78 10.69 3.21
N GLY A 104 3.98 10.30 4.46
CA GLY A 104 4.09 11.22 5.60
C GLY A 104 5.50 11.79 5.83
N ASP A 105 6.48 11.37 5.06
CA ASP A 105 7.89 11.74 5.20
C ASP A 105 8.40 12.51 3.96
N VAL A 106 9.67 12.87 3.94
CA VAL A 106 10.36 13.64 2.86
C VAL A 106 10.68 12.77 1.63
N VAL A 107 10.20 11.54 1.57
CA VAL A 107 10.39 10.63 0.42
C VAL A 107 9.66 11.18 -0.81
N SER A 108 10.27 11.09 -2.00
CA SER A 108 9.61 11.54 -3.22
C SER A 108 8.33 10.75 -3.50
N LEU A 109 7.27 11.43 -3.93
CA LEU A 109 5.98 10.78 -4.22
C LEU A 109 6.14 9.70 -5.29
N GLN A 110 6.93 9.97 -6.35
CA GLN A 110 7.18 9.02 -7.43
C GLN A 110 7.82 7.72 -6.93
N LEU A 111 8.77 7.82 -5.99
CA LEU A 111 9.39 6.64 -5.40
C LEU A 111 8.36 5.82 -4.59
N VAL A 112 7.53 6.48 -3.79
CA VAL A 112 6.45 5.81 -3.03
C VAL A 112 5.48 5.13 -3.97
N GLN A 113 5.09 5.78 -5.09
CA GLN A 113 4.19 5.23 -6.09
C GLN A 113 4.78 3.98 -6.76
N VAL A 114 6.02 4.06 -7.26
CA VAL A 114 6.69 2.91 -7.89
C VAL A 114 6.79 1.74 -6.92
N TRP A 115 7.24 2.00 -5.69
CA TRP A 115 7.37 0.96 -4.67
C TRP A 115 6.04 0.30 -4.36
N PHE A 116 4.99 1.09 -4.11
CA PHE A 116 3.66 0.57 -3.80
C PHE A 116 3.11 -0.31 -4.93
N TYR A 117 3.17 0.15 -6.18
CA TYR A 117 2.63 -0.62 -7.31
C TYR A 117 3.41 -1.92 -7.57
N LEU A 118 4.73 -1.95 -7.36
CA LEU A 118 5.51 -3.19 -7.45
C LEU A 118 5.08 -4.19 -6.37
N ARG A 119 4.92 -3.75 -5.13
CA ARG A 119 4.45 -4.60 -4.03
C ARG A 119 2.99 -5.04 -4.21
N TYR A 120 2.15 -4.14 -4.69
CA TYR A 120 0.76 -4.45 -4.99
C TYR A 120 0.65 -5.50 -6.10
N ALA A 121 1.40 -5.37 -7.18
CA ALA A 121 1.43 -6.32 -8.28
C ALA A 121 1.90 -7.71 -7.80
N GLU A 122 2.97 -7.77 -7.01
CA GLU A 122 3.48 -8.99 -6.40
C GLU A 122 2.40 -9.70 -5.56
N LEU A 123 1.78 -9.00 -4.61
CA LEU A 123 0.78 -9.58 -3.72
C LEU A 123 -0.53 -9.98 -4.42
N THR A 124 -0.80 -9.40 -5.60
CA THR A 124 -1.97 -9.77 -6.43
C THR A 124 -1.65 -10.80 -7.50
N GLY A 125 -0.39 -11.29 -7.56
CA GLY A 125 0.03 -12.32 -8.53
C GLY A 125 0.29 -11.76 -9.95
N TYR A 126 0.49 -10.45 -10.08
CA TYR A 126 0.84 -9.76 -11.33
C TYR A 126 2.26 -9.18 -11.29
N GLU A 127 3.17 -9.88 -10.62
CA GLU A 127 4.56 -9.46 -10.50
C GLU A 127 5.20 -9.19 -11.87
N LEU A 128 5.84 -8.03 -12.00
CA LEU A 128 6.61 -7.69 -13.19
C LEU A 128 7.92 -8.48 -13.24
N SER A 129 8.11 -9.33 -14.28
CA SER A 129 9.41 -9.96 -14.50
C SER A 129 10.45 -8.88 -14.82
N LEU A 130 11.45 -8.78 -13.97
CA LEU A 130 12.63 -7.92 -14.15
C LEU A 130 13.87 -8.73 -14.55
N VAL A 131 13.69 -10.02 -14.89
CA VAL A 131 14.76 -10.94 -15.30
C VAL A 131 14.68 -11.23 -16.79
N ASN A 132 13.48 -11.56 -17.28
CA ASN A 132 13.24 -11.89 -18.67
C ASN A 132 12.21 -10.93 -19.28
N ASP A 133 12.28 -10.75 -20.59
CA ASP A 133 11.24 -10.06 -21.36
C ASP A 133 10.01 -10.96 -21.62
N VAL A 134 8.99 -10.41 -22.27
CA VAL A 134 7.74 -11.13 -22.60
C VAL A 134 7.95 -12.35 -23.53
N THR A 135 9.09 -12.45 -24.20
CA THR A 135 9.46 -13.60 -25.02
C THR A 135 10.26 -14.67 -24.26
N GLY A 136 10.51 -14.43 -22.98
CA GLY A 136 11.31 -15.30 -22.12
C GLY A 136 12.84 -15.10 -22.26
N GLN A 137 13.30 -14.11 -23.04
CA GLN A 137 14.71 -13.80 -23.19
C GLN A 137 15.22 -12.99 -22.02
N PRO A 138 16.44 -13.24 -21.51
CA PRO A 138 17.05 -12.42 -20.46
C PRO A 138 17.17 -10.97 -20.87
N LEU A 139 16.90 -10.06 -19.92
CA LEU A 139 17.04 -8.63 -20.15
C LEU A 139 18.51 -8.25 -20.35
N ASP A 140 18.80 -7.60 -21.48
CA ASP A 140 20.13 -7.15 -21.87
C ASP A 140 20.37 -5.69 -21.43
N ARG A 141 21.54 -5.43 -20.83
CA ARG A 141 21.92 -4.09 -20.34
C ARG A 141 22.12 -3.05 -21.44
N GLN A 142 22.38 -3.49 -22.66
CA GLN A 142 22.62 -2.60 -23.81
C GLN A 142 21.36 -2.28 -24.58
N LYS A 143 20.22 -2.92 -24.21
CA LYS A 143 18.95 -2.78 -24.91
C LYS A 143 17.97 -1.91 -24.11
N ARG A 144 16.95 -1.46 -24.82
CA ARG A 144 15.84 -0.67 -24.24
C ARG A 144 14.56 -1.47 -24.31
N TYR A 145 13.66 -1.20 -23.36
CA TYR A 145 12.41 -1.93 -23.21
C TYR A 145 11.25 -0.96 -23.04
N MET A 146 10.06 -1.41 -23.37
CA MET A 146 8.79 -0.77 -23.04
C MET A 146 7.92 -1.75 -22.26
N TYR A 147 6.99 -1.23 -21.49
CA TYR A 147 6.00 -2.06 -20.82
C TYR A 147 4.92 -2.48 -21.82
N ASP A 148 4.69 -3.78 -21.94
CA ASP A 148 3.60 -4.36 -22.73
C ASP A 148 2.43 -4.68 -21.80
N SER A 149 1.32 -3.94 -21.94
CA SER A 149 0.14 -4.10 -21.09
C SER A 149 -0.67 -5.35 -21.39
N ILE A 150 -0.51 -5.95 -22.59
CA ILE A 150 -1.21 -7.18 -22.98
C ILE A 150 -0.50 -8.38 -22.35
N GLU A 151 0.80 -8.47 -22.56
CA GLU A 151 1.65 -9.54 -22.00
C GLU A 151 2.07 -9.26 -20.54
N ARG A 152 1.79 -8.08 -20.02
CA ARG A 152 2.10 -7.63 -18.65
C ARG A 152 3.57 -7.78 -18.29
N GLY A 153 4.45 -7.40 -19.22
CA GLY A 153 5.89 -7.57 -19.07
C GLY A 153 6.68 -6.56 -19.86
N LEU A 154 8.00 -6.72 -19.84
CA LEU A 154 8.92 -5.88 -20.61
C LEU A 154 9.10 -6.45 -22.02
N ARG A 155 8.87 -5.64 -23.04
CA ARG A 155 9.11 -5.97 -24.43
C ARG A 155 10.31 -5.17 -24.97
N LEU A 156 11.19 -5.86 -25.67
CA LEU A 156 12.30 -5.21 -26.37
C LEU A 156 11.78 -4.17 -27.37
N SER A 157 12.30 -2.96 -27.32
CA SER A 157 11.94 -1.86 -28.23
C SER A 157 13.08 -0.86 -28.31
N GLU A 158 13.49 -0.50 -29.53
CA GLU A 158 14.51 0.56 -29.75
C GLU A 158 14.04 1.94 -29.26
N GLN A 159 12.73 2.18 -29.29
CA GLN A 159 12.09 3.39 -28.80
C GLN A 159 11.65 3.28 -27.32
N GLY A 160 11.98 2.17 -26.65
CA GLY A 160 11.62 1.92 -25.27
C GLY A 160 12.23 2.92 -24.31
N GLU A 161 11.47 3.36 -23.32
CA GLU A 161 11.92 4.32 -22.31
C GLU A 161 12.73 3.66 -21.18
N LEU A 162 12.55 2.35 -20.97
CA LEU A 162 13.18 1.61 -19.88
C LEU A 162 14.60 1.19 -20.27
N THR A 163 15.57 1.75 -19.58
CA THR A 163 17.01 1.44 -19.70
C THR A 163 17.46 0.46 -18.62
N ALA A 164 18.71 -0.02 -18.72
CA ALA A 164 19.31 -0.86 -17.68
C ALA A 164 19.27 -0.23 -16.29
N ASP A 165 19.42 1.09 -16.18
CA ASP A 165 19.41 1.78 -14.89
C ASP A 165 18.00 1.84 -14.30
N HIS A 166 16.98 2.05 -15.13
CA HIS A 166 15.58 1.92 -14.70
C HIS A 166 15.28 0.50 -14.20
N ILE A 167 15.74 -0.54 -14.91
CA ILE A 167 15.52 -1.94 -14.51
C ILE A 167 16.26 -2.26 -13.19
N LYS A 168 17.49 -1.76 -13.00
CA LYS A 168 18.22 -1.90 -11.73
C LYS A 168 17.47 -1.24 -10.57
N PHE A 169 16.96 -0.02 -10.79
CA PHE A 169 16.17 0.69 -9.80
C PHE A 169 14.89 -0.08 -9.45
N LEU A 170 14.15 -0.57 -10.45
CA LEU A 170 12.94 -1.39 -10.21
C LEU A 170 13.26 -2.67 -9.42
N ARG A 171 14.38 -3.35 -9.73
CA ARG A 171 14.85 -4.52 -8.95
C ARG A 171 15.15 -4.15 -7.50
N LEU A 172 15.77 -3.02 -7.26
CA LEU A 172 16.04 -2.53 -5.91
C LEU A 172 14.74 -2.26 -5.16
N ALA A 173 13.83 -1.53 -5.80
CA ALA A 173 12.53 -1.18 -5.22
C ALA A 173 11.65 -2.41 -4.94
N ALA A 174 11.68 -3.43 -5.82
CA ALA A 174 10.93 -4.67 -5.62
C ALA A 174 11.47 -5.52 -4.46
N ASN A 175 12.78 -5.48 -4.19
CA ASN A 175 13.43 -6.38 -3.22
C ASN A 175 13.74 -5.75 -1.86
N LYS A 176 13.45 -4.48 -1.67
CA LYS A 176 13.78 -3.74 -0.43
C LYS A 176 12.55 -3.04 0.16
N SER A 177 12.59 -2.81 1.46
CA SER A 177 11.61 -1.92 2.07
C SER A 177 11.77 -0.49 1.53
N LEU A 178 10.69 0.28 1.53
CA LEU A 178 10.71 1.66 1.03
C LEU A 178 11.79 2.50 1.72
N ARG A 179 12.01 2.30 3.02
CA ARG A 179 13.05 3.00 3.81
C ARG A 179 14.48 2.75 3.35
N LEU A 180 14.74 1.64 2.66
CA LEU A 180 16.07 1.29 2.16
C LEU A 180 16.29 1.75 0.72
N VAL A 181 15.22 2.16 0.04
CA VAL A 181 15.24 2.65 -1.34
C VAL A 181 15.20 4.18 -1.38
N ALA A 182 14.61 4.81 -0.36
CA ALA A 182 14.53 6.25 -0.17
C ALA A 182 15.82 6.84 0.36
#